data_aed86b3837742a2b8b144d2673bf335a
#
_entry.id   aed86b3837742a2b8b144d2673bf335a
#
_cell.length_a   1.000
_cell.length_b   1.000
_cell.length_c   1.000
_cell.angle_alpha   90.00
_cell.angle_beta   90.00
_cell.angle_gamma   90.00
#
_symmetry.space_group_name_H-M   'P 1'
#
loop_
_entity.id
_entity.type
_entity.pdbx_description
1 polymer ?
#
loop_
_entity_poly.entity_id
_entity_poly.type
_entity_poly.pdbx_seq_one_letter_code
_entity_poly.pdbx_strand_id
1 'polypeptide(L)'
;MTKMFAGQITGARRLEMIEIPTPEISNGEILVRLQVGSICGSDLPYFLFDKSHPALTGASAPLPPTLSLHELVGIVTQSRSEQFKEGDRVLGLPTIPHRGLAEYFVSSNDRAVLLPNGDANHLVVSQPLGTVVHAWRKLPQGLETAVVLGQGPIGQLFTALLHQKGVGRLIAVDLLPERLELSTKMGATHTVSGNAAEVAAAIETITKGKLVDLAVEAIGKEETLNLAAKLVRRNGTLLAFGLPHKYNYDFAFHDFFWNEGQLICSLGPTVDDFRVAVDLISNGVIDVAPLVTHTFPLSRAQEAFTLFADRSDGVIKVVLTAEG
;
A
#
# COMPACT_ATOMS: atom_id res chain seq x y z
N MET A 1 -27.27 -12.15 19.60
CA MET A 1 -26.09 -11.83 18.76
C MET A 1 -25.48 -10.56 19.31
N THR A 2 -24.19 -10.56 19.56
CA THR A 2 -23.44 -9.33 19.88
C THR A 2 -23.43 -8.42 18.64
N LYS A 3 -23.41 -7.11 18.88
CA LYS A 3 -23.35 -6.12 17.81
C LYS A 3 -22.00 -5.44 17.80
N MET A 4 -21.65 -4.84 16.69
CA MET A 4 -20.42 -4.08 16.48
C MET A 4 -20.68 -2.85 15.62
N PHE A 5 -19.83 -1.83 15.73
CA PHE A 5 -19.83 -0.71 14.80
C PHE A 5 -19.03 -1.05 13.54
N ALA A 6 -19.55 -0.60 12.41
CA ALA A 6 -18.93 -0.76 11.10
C ALA A 6 -19.16 0.48 10.23
N GLY A 7 -18.20 0.81 9.41
CA GLY A 7 -18.34 1.87 8.42
C GLY A 7 -19.18 1.42 7.22
N GLN A 8 -20.05 2.30 6.76
CA GLN A 8 -20.83 2.14 5.53
C GLN A 8 -20.67 3.38 4.65
N ILE A 9 -20.28 3.18 3.40
CA ILE A 9 -20.21 4.25 2.40
C ILE A 9 -21.62 4.47 1.86
N THR A 10 -22.22 5.62 2.24
CA THR A 10 -23.62 5.97 1.92
C THR A 10 -23.74 6.83 0.68
N GLY A 11 -22.63 7.26 0.08
CA GLY A 11 -22.56 8.04 -1.14
C GLY A 11 -21.14 8.51 -1.43
N ALA A 12 -20.95 9.25 -2.50
CA ALA A 12 -19.66 9.83 -2.85
C ALA A 12 -19.15 10.71 -1.68
N ARG A 13 -17.98 10.34 -1.13
CA ARG A 13 -17.32 11.03 0.00
C ARG A 13 -18.18 11.05 1.29
N ARG A 14 -19.08 10.08 1.45
CA ARG A 14 -19.93 9.95 2.64
C ARG A 14 -19.79 8.56 3.25
N LEU A 15 -19.34 8.52 4.49
CA LEU A 15 -19.16 7.34 5.30
C LEU A 15 -19.84 7.54 6.65
N GLU A 16 -20.66 6.59 7.05
CA GLU A 16 -21.37 6.61 8.34
C GLU A 16 -21.00 5.36 9.15
N MET A 17 -20.89 5.52 10.45
CA MET A 17 -20.74 4.37 11.35
C MET A 17 -22.12 3.86 11.73
N ILE A 18 -22.35 2.57 11.49
CA ILE A 18 -23.62 1.89 11.75
C ILE A 18 -23.40 0.66 12.65
N GLU A 19 -24.44 0.27 13.37
CA GLU A 19 -24.43 -0.93 14.19
C GLU A 19 -24.91 -2.14 13.39
N ILE A 20 -24.10 -3.20 13.35
CA ILE A 20 -24.42 -4.46 12.67
C ILE A 20 -24.13 -5.67 13.58
N PRO A 21 -24.67 -6.86 13.28
CA PRO A 21 -24.26 -8.08 13.99
C PRO A 21 -22.77 -8.36 13.83
N THR A 22 -22.12 -8.81 14.91
CA THR A 22 -20.76 -9.36 14.84
C THR A 22 -20.78 -10.62 13.97
N PRO A 23 -19.80 -10.79 13.03
CA PRO A 23 -19.78 -11.94 12.16
C PRO A 23 -19.48 -13.24 12.91
N GLU A 24 -20.03 -14.35 12.43
CA GLU A 24 -19.69 -15.70 12.87
C GLU A 24 -18.49 -16.22 12.07
N ILE A 25 -17.73 -17.15 12.68
CA ILE A 25 -16.56 -17.78 12.05
C ILE A 25 -16.82 -19.23 11.68
N SER A 26 -16.23 -19.67 10.58
CA SER A 26 -16.22 -21.03 10.07
C SER A 26 -14.94 -21.78 10.50
N ASN A 27 -14.82 -23.06 10.15
CA ASN A 27 -13.61 -23.85 10.40
C ASN A 27 -12.40 -23.23 9.66
N GLY A 28 -11.27 -23.11 10.34
CA GLY A 28 -10.06 -22.47 9.83
C GLY A 28 -10.05 -20.94 9.93
N GLU A 29 -11.11 -20.33 10.45
CA GLU A 29 -11.22 -18.89 10.60
C GLU A 29 -11.02 -18.42 12.05
N ILE A 30 -10.69 -17.15 12.17
CA ILE A 30 -10.54 -16.41 13.42
C ILE A 30 -11.40 -15.13 13.38
N LEU A 31 -12.01 -14.79 14.50
CA LEU A 31 -12.61 -13.48 14.71
C LEU A 31 -11.59 -12.58 15.39
N VAL A 32 -11.27 -11.48 14.75
CA VAL A 32 -10.26 -10.53 15.22
C VAL A 32 -10.92 -9.23 15.62
N ARG A 33 -10.69 -8.78 16.87
CA ARG A 33 -11.05 -7.43 17.30
C ARG A 33 -9.98 -6.48 16.81
N LEU A 34 -10.38 -5.48 16.03
CA LEU A 34 -9.50 -4.45 15.51
C LEU A 34 -8.76 -3.72 16.64
N GLN A 35 -7.47 -3.54 16.49
CA GLN A 35 -6.66 -2.56 17.23
C GLN A 35 -6.37 -1.35 16.36
N VAL A 36 -5.87 -1.60 15.15
CA VAL A 36 -5.50 -0.57 14.17
C VAL A 36 -5.82 -1.06 12.77
N GLY A 37 -6.45 -0.21 11.98
CA GLY A 37 -6.55 -0.36 10.53
C GLY A 37 -5.90 0.82 9.82
N SER A 38 -5.34 0.65 8.63
CA SER A 38 -4.82 1.77 7.88
C SER A 38 -5.47 1.93 6.51
N ILE A 39 -5.63 3.20 6.09
CA ILE A 39 -6.25 3.54 4.81
C ILE A 39 -5.23 3.33 3.69
N CYS A 40 -5.64 2.58 2.67
CA CYS A 40 -4.88 2.34 1.45
C CYS A 40 -5.41 3.19 0.28
N GLY A 41 -4.55 3.46 -0.70
CA GLY A 41 -4.98 4.12 -1.94
C GLY A 41 -6.09 3.36 -2.68
N SER A 42 -6.12 2.03 -2.57
CA SER A 42 -7.16 1.17 -3.15
C SER A 42 -8.53 1.28 -2.47
N ASP A 43 -8.61 1.91 -1.30
CA ASP A 43 -9.88 2.20 -0.63
C ASP A 43 -10.58 3.45 -1.19
N LEU A 44 -9.80 4.35 -1.82
CA LEU A 44 -10.33 5.62 -2.34
C LEU A 44 -11.43 5.47 -3.40
N PRO A 45 -11.34 4.56 -4.37
CA PRO A 45 -12.42 4.38 -5.33
C PRO A 45 -13.79 4.13 -4.68
N TYR A 46 -13.83 3.36 -3.59
CA TYR A 46 -15.06 3.12 -2.83
C TYR A 46 -15.55 4.38 -2.14
N PHE A 47 -14.68 5.10 -1.42
CA PHE A 47 -15.03 6.33 -0.72
C PHE A 47 -15.46 7.45 -1.68
N LEU A 48 -14.75 7.60 -2.80
CA LEU A 48 -15.09 8.58 -3.83
C LEU A 48 -16.32 8.17 -4.66
N PHE A 49 -16.78 6.93 -4.51
CA PHE A 49 -17.84 6.34 -5.33
C PHE A 49 -17.52 6.41 -6.82
N ASP A 50 -16.28 6.09 -7.16
CA ASP A 50 -15.76 6.16 -8.53
C ASP A 50 -16.33 5.05 -9.41
N LYS A 51 -17.36 5.36 -10.18
CA LYS A 51 -18.05 4.41 -11.07
C LYS A 51 -17.20 3.91 -12.24
N SER A 52 -16.04 4.49 -12.50
CA SER A 52 -15.09 3.96 -13.47
C SER A 52 -14.33 2.73 -12.91
N HIS A 53 -14.30 2.57 -11.57
CA HIS A 53 -13.69 1.43 -10.94
C HIS A 53 -14.52 0.14 -11.15
N PRO A 54 -13.91 -0.97 -11.61
CA PRO A 54 -14.62 -2.21 -11.95
C PRO A 54 -15.53 -2.74 -10.86
N ALA A 55 -15.10 -2.69 -9.59
CA ALA A 55 -15.87 -3.16 -8.44
C ALA A 55 -17.14 -2.33 -8.15
N LEU A 56 -17.27 -1.15 -8.76
CA LEU A 56 -18.41 -0.24 -8.61
C LEU A 56 -19.29 -0.15 -9.85
N THR A 57 -18.99 -0.95 -10.88
CA THR A 57 -19.84 -1.00 -12.10
C THR A 57 -21.24 -1.48 -11.73
N GLY A 58 -22.23 -0.64 -11.98
CA GLY A 58 -23.63 -0.91 -11.64
C GLY A 58 -23.97 -0.80 -10.14
N ALA A 59 -23.01 -0.46 -9.27
CA ALA A 59 -23.27 -0.28 -7.86
C ALA A 59 -24.14 0.95 -7.58
N SER A 60 -24.99 0.83 -6.56
CA SER A 60 -25.76 1.93 -5.98
C SER A 60 -25.41 2.13 -4.52
N ALA A 61 -25.52 3.36 -4.02
CA ALA A 61 -25.38 3.64 -2.61
C ALA A 61 -26.66 3.24 -1.85
N PRO A 62 -26.57 2.83 -0.56
CA PRO A 62 -25.32 2.62 0.18
C PRO A 62 -24.56 1.37 -0.28
N LEU A 63 -23.24 1.39 -0.19
CA LEU A 63 -22.42 0.19 -0.39
C LEU A 63 -22.59 -0.77 0.81
N PRO A 64 -22.24 -2.06 0.67
CA PRO A 64 -22.29 -2.99 1.78
C PRO A 64 -21.51 -2.48 2.99
N PRO A 65 -21.99 -2.69 4.23
CA PRO A 65 -21.23 -2.37 5.44
C PRO A 65 -19.87 -3.04 5.46
N THR A 66 -18.93 -2.51 6.24
CA THR A 66 -17.53 -2.96 6.38
C THR A 66 -16.65 -2.78 5.16
N LEU A 67 -17.20 -2.38 4.02
CA LEU A 67 -16.44 -2.24 2.78
C LEU A 67 -15.42 -1.12 2.90
N SER A 68 -14.20 -1.45 2.64
CA SER A 68 -12.95 -0.74 2.76
C SER A 68 -12.07 -1.29 3.90
N LEU A 69 -10.83 -0.91 3.90
CA LEU A 69 -9.72 -1.41 4.73
C LEU A 69 -9.39 -2.90 4.52
N HIS A 70 -8.09 -3.13 4.43
CA HIS A 70 -7.52 -4.47 4.36
C HIS A 70 -6.11 -4.53 4.98
N GLU A 71 -5.64 -3.45 5.55
CA GLU A 71 -4.41 -3.36 6.32
C GLU A 71 -4.83 -3.29 7.80
N LEU A 72 -4.81 -4.42 8.51
CA LEU A 72 -5.43 -4.55 9.82
C LEU A 72 -4.54 -5.28 10.81
N VAL A 73 -4.46 -4.73 12.02
CA VAL A 73 -3.87 -5.38 13.20
C VAL A 73 -4.94 -5.52 14.27
N GLY A 74 -5.00 -6.67 14.92
CA GLY A 74 -5.97 -6.88 15.99
C GLY A 74 -5.65 -8.09 16.87
N ILE A 75 -6.55 -8.34 17.82
CA ILE A 75 -6.48 -9.45 18.78
C ILE A 75 -7.54 -10.49 18.41
N VAL A 76 -7.13 -11.74 18.32
CA VAL A 76 -8.04 -12.88 18.14
C VAL A 76 -8.94 -13.01 19.36
N THR A 77 -10.26 -12.94 19.15
CA THR A 77 -11.27 -13.06 20.22
C THR A 77 -12.03 -14.38 20.16
N GLN A 78 -12.06 -15.03 18.99
CA GLN A 78 -12.56 -16.39 18.78
C GLN A 78 -11.71 -17.08 17.72
N SER A 79 -11.47 -18.37 17.90
CA SER A 79 -10.69 -19.17 16.94
C SER A 79 -11.33 -20.52 16.66
N ARG A 80 -11.42 -20.86 15.38
CA ARG A 80 -11.62 -22.21 14.84
C ARG A 80 -10.45 -22.64 13.95
N SER A 81 -9.28 -22.05 14.24
CA SER A 81 -8.02 -22.26 13.55
C SER A 81 -7.13 -23.21 14.36
N GLU A 82 -6.29 -23.99 13.68
CA GLU A 82 -5.23 -24.76 14.32
C GLU A 82 -3.96 -23.95 14.54
N GLN A 83 -3.83 -22.78 13.87
CA GLN A 83 -2.62 -21.93 13.88
C GLN A 83 -2.72 -20.75 14.85
N PHE A 84 -3.92 -20.30 15.18
CA PHE A 84 -4.15 -19.13 15.99
C PHE A 84 -5.09 -19.46 17.16
N LYS A 85 -4.86 -18.83 18.31
CA LYS A 85 -5.67 -18.96 19.52
C LYS A 85 -6.18 -17.59 20.00
N GLU A 86 -7.17 -17.60 20.83
CA GLU A 86 -7.67 -16.41 21.52
C GLU A 86 -6.53 -15.70 22.29
N GLY A 87 -6.47 -14.39 22.18
CA GLY A 87 -5.40 -13.55 22.72
C GLY A 87 -4.23 -13.32 21.79
N ASP A 88 -4.08 -14.08 20.71
CA ASP A 88 -3.02 -13.85 19.72
C ASP A 88 -3.22 -12.49 19.04
N ARG A 89 -2.12 -11.75 18.88
CA ARG A 89 -2.10 -10.53 18.09
C ARG A 89 -1.67 -10.84 16.68
N VAL A 90 -2.46 -10.38 15.72
CA VAL A 90 -2.25 -10.73 14.31
C VAL A 90 -2.29 -9.49 13.39
N LEU A 91 -1.47 -9.51 12.35
CA LEU A 91 -1.74 -8.83 11.11
C LEU A 91 -2.68 -9.72 10.32
N GLY A 92 -3.87 -9.24 9.97
CA GLY A 92 -4.87 -10.07 9.29
C GLY A 92 -5.51 -9.35 8.11
N LEU A 93 -5.71 -10.09 7.02
CA LEU A 93 -6.54 -9.63 5.91
C LEU A 93 -7.93 -10.26 6.06
N PRO A 94 -9.00 -9.48 5.80
CA PRO A 94 -10.35 -10.04 5.83
C PRO A 94 -10.51 -11.20 4.83
N THR A 95 -11.26 -12.24 5.22
CA THR A 95 -11.60 -13.37 4.33
C THR A 95 -12.34 -12.90 3.08
N ILE A 96 -13.22 -11.91 3.25
CA ILE A 96 -13.82 -11.18 2.12
C ILE A 96 -12.94 -9.93 1.88
N PRO A 97 -12.33 -9.78 0.69
CA PRO A 97 -11.46 -8.64 0.41
C PRO A 97 -12.12 -7.29 0.69
N HIS A 98 -11.34 -6.35 1.22
CA HIS A 98 -11.79 -4.99 1.56
C HIS A 98 -13.01 -4.93 2.53
N ARG A 99 -13.09 -5.84 3.51
CA ARG A 99 -14.18 -5.89 4.49
C ARG A 99 -13.68 -5.71 5.92
N GLY A 100 -12.79 -4.72 6.14
CA GLY A 100 -12.13 -4.48 7.41
C GLY A 100 -12.54 -3.20 8.14
N LEU A 101 -13.42 -2.38 7.57
CA LEU A 101 -13.86 -1.12 8.21
C LEU A 101 -14.92 -1.41 9.28
N ALA A 102 -14.50 -2.05 10.39
CA ALA A 102 -15.36 -2.46 11.49
C ALA A 102 -14.54 -2.75 12.75
N GLU A 103 -15.20 -2.85 13.90
CA GLU A 103 -14.58 -3.24 15.19
C GLU A 103 -14.09 -4.68 15.19
N TYR A 104 -14.71 -5.56 14.39
CA TYR A 104 -14.30 -6.96 14.23
C TYR A 104 -14.27 -7.34 12.75
N PHE A 105 -13.33 -8.19 12.41
CA PHE A 105 -13.23 -8.79 11.07
C PHE A 105 -12.88 -10.27 11.18
N VAL A 106 -13.27 -11.03 10.16
CA VAL A 106 -12.94 -12.46 10.04
C VAL A 106 -11.68 -12.59 9.17
N SER A 107 -10.70 -13.35 9.64
CA SER A 107 -9.53 -13.72 8.87
C SER A 107 -9.33 -15.24 8.91
N SER A 108 -8.36 -15.77 8.18
CA SER A 108 -8.10 -17.21 8.06
C SER A 108 -6.60 -17.53 8.17
N ASN A 109 -6.28 -18.81 8.26
CA ASN A 109 -4.92 -19.33 8.41
C ASN A 109 -3.96 -18.84 7.32
N ASP A 110 -4.44 -18.71 6.10
CA ASP A 110 -3.70 -18.27 4.92
C ASP A 110 -3.72 -16.75 4.71
N ARG A 111 -4.33 -15.99 5.65
CA ARG A 111 -4.52 -14.54 5.57
C ARG A 111 -4.06 -13.79 6.80
N ALA A 112 -3.49 -14.47 7.79
CA ALA A 112 -3.03 -13.85 9.02
C ALA A 112 -1.60 -14.24 9.36
N VAL A 113 -0.91 -13.36 10.10
CA VAL A 113 0.45 -13.54 10.61
C VAL A 113 0.48 -13.13 12.07
N LEU A 114 1.09 -13.95 12.93
CA LEU A 114 1.37 -13.58 14.32
C LEU A 114 2.29 -12.35 14.36
N LEU A 115 1.96 -11.43 15.24
CA LEU A 115 2.76 -10.23 15.45
C LEU A 115 3.54 -10.31 16.76
N PRO A 116 4.79 -9.83 16.78
CA PRO A 116 5.53 -9.63 18.01
C PRO A 116 4.96 -8.45 18.80
N ASN A 117 5.53 -8.24 20.00
CA ASN A 117 5.30 -7.01 20.74
C ASN A 117 5.83 -5.81 19.95
N GLY A 118 5.10 -4.70 19.99
CA GLY A 118 5.45 -3.48 19.26
C GLY A 118 4.26 -2.55 19.11
N ASP A 119 4.50 -1.37 18.55
CA ASP A 119 3.44 -0.40 18.25
C ASP A 119 2.57 -0.91 17.09
N ALA A 120 1.26 -1.02 17.33
CA ALA A 120 0.31 -1.47 16.32
C ALA A 120 0.25 -0.53 15.11
N ASN A 121 0.42 0.79 15.34
CA ASN A 121 0.42 1.78 14.26
C ASN A 121 1.59 1.57 13.28
N HIS A 122 2.71 1.07 13.76
CA HIS A 122 3.84 0.72 12.92
C HIS A 122 3.68 -0.68 12.30
N LEU A 123 3.25 -1.66 13.11
CA LEU A 123 3.11 -3.04 12.65
C LEU A 123 2.03 -3.20 11.56
N VAL A 124 1.01 -2.33 11.51
CA VAL A 124 0.01 -2.36 10.44
C VAL A 124 0.62 -2.06 9.06
N VAL A 125 1.72 -1.32 9.00
CA VAL A 125 2.46 -1.03 7.77
C VAL A 125 3.15 -2.28 7.18
N SER A 126 3.23 -3.38 7.95
CA SER A 126 3.71 -4.66 7.41
C SER A 126 2.84 -5.19 6.27
N GLN A 127 1.56 -4.84 6.21
CA GLN A 127 0.70 -5.25 5.10
C GLN A 127 1.17 -4.61 3.78
N PRO A 128 1.22 -3.28 3.63
CA PRO A 128 1.72 -2.67 2.39
C PRO A 128 3.21 -2.97 2.14
N LEU A 129 4.05 -3.08 3.18
CA LEU A 129 5.44 -3.50 3.00
C LEU A 129 5.53 -4.93 2.46
N GLY A 130 4.66 -5.84 2.87
CA GLY A 130 4.59 -7.19 2.32
C GLY A 130 4.32 -7.21 0.82
N THR A 131 3.50 -6.28 0.30
CA THR A 131 3.28 -6.15 -1.15
C THR A 131 4.55 -5.70 -1.88
N VAL A 132 5.33 -4.81 -1.25
CA VAL A 132 6.63 -4.34 -1.78
C VAL A 132 7.68 -5.47 -1.74
N VAL A 133 7.73 -6.25 -0.64
CA VAL A 133 8.58 -7.45 -0.53
C VAL A 133 8.25 -8.48 -1.62
N HIS A 134 6.96 -8.72 -1.87
CA HIS A 134 6.50 -9.60 -2.93
C HIS A 134 7.00 -9.14 -4.31
N ALA A 135 6.88 -7.84 -4.60
CA ALA A 135 7.39 -7.27 -5.84
C ALA A 135 8.91 -7.40 -5.96
N TRP A 136 9.64 -7.11 -4.87
CA TRP A 136 11.10 -7.24 -4.83
C TRP A 136 11.58 -8.65 -5.21
N ARG A 137 10.90 -9.70 -4.77
CA ARG A 137 11.26 -11.11 -5.10
C ARG A 137 11.21 -11.42 -6.59
N LYS A 138 10.51 -10.61 -7.37
CA LYS A 138 10.41 -10.75 -8.85
C LYS A 138 11.49 -9.99 -9.60
N LEU A 139 12.23 -9.11 -8.92
CA LEU A 139 13.21 -8.24 -9.56
C LEU A 139 14.56 -8.96 -9.76
N PRO A 140 15.32 -8.56 -10.78
CA PRO A 140 16.69 -9.07 -10.99
C PRO A 140 17.58 -8.68 -9.80
N GLN A 141 18.63 -9.47 -9.59
CA GLN A 141 19.66 -9.19 -8.58
C GLN A 141 20.70 -8.20 -9.11
N GLY A 142 21.43 -7.55 -8.19
CA GLY A 142 22.57 -6.70 -8.56
C GLY A 142 22.17 -5.34 -9.13
N LEU A 143 21.01 -4.81 -8.74
CA LEU A 143 20.56 -3.47 -9.11
C LEU A 143 21.46 -2.42 -8.45
N GLU A 144 22.10 -1.55 -9.25
CA GLU A 144 22.94 -0.46 -8.76
C GLU A 144 22.22 0.89 -8.75
N THR A 145 21.29 1.06 -9.71
CA THR A 145 20.56 2.32 -9.91
C THR A 145 19.07 2.08 -10.02
N ALA A 146 18.27 2.83 -9.27
CA ALA A 146 16.82 2.76 -9.36
C ALA A 146 16.17 4.14 -9.28
N VAL A 147 15.04 4.30 -9.96
CA VAL A 147 14.12 5.42 -9.79
C VAL A 147 12.77 4.92 -9.29
N VAL A 148 12.18 5.64 -8.34
CA VAL A 148 10.83 5.38 -7.83
C VAL A 148 9.95 6.58 -8.16
N LEU A 149 9.00 6.38 -9.05
CA LEU A 149 8.02 7.39 -9.46
C LEU A 149 6.80 7.35 -8.56
N GLY A 150 6.57 8.46 -7.84
CA GLY A 150 5.55 8.58 -6.81
C GLY A 150 6.07 8.18 -5.43
N GLN A 151 6.06 9.15 -4.50
CA GLN A 151 6.52 8.99 -3.12
C GLN A 151 5.33 9.06 -2.13
N GLY A 152 4.21 8.42 -2.50
CA GLY A 152 3.17 8.05 -1.55
C GLY A 152 3.63 6.91 -0.62
N PRO A 153 2.72 6.34 0.20
CA PRO A 153 3.09 5.28 1.15
C PRO A 153 3.90 4.14 0.51
N ILE A 154 3.47 3.66 -0.64
CA ILE A 154 4.13 2.57 -1.37
C ILE A 154 5.51 2.99 -1.92
N GLY A 155 5.61 4.18 -2.51
CA GLY A 155 6.89 4.68 -3.04
C GLY A 155 7.93 4.85 -1.95
N GLN A 156 7.54 5.36 -0.77
CA GLN A 156 8.41 5.45 0.40
C GLN A 156 8.89 4.07 0.86
N LEU A 157 8.00 3.06 0.89
CA LEU A 157 8.36 1.69 1.24
C LEU A 157 9.30 1.05 0.21
N PHE A 158 9.11 1.31 -1.09
CA PHE A 158 10.08 0.91 -2.12
C PHE A 158 11.43 1.59 -1.91
N THR A 159 11.44 2.89 -1.64
CA THR A 159 12.66 3.64 -1.36
C THR A 159 13.42 3.04 -0.18
N ALA A 160 12.73 2.76 0.94
CA ALA A 160 13.34 2.14 2.11
C ALA A 160 13.87 0.73 1.81
N LEU A 161 13.08 -0.12 1.15
CA LEU A 161 13.51 -1.49 0.85
C LEU A 161 14.67 -1.52 -0.13
N LEU A 162 14.66 -0.74 -1.20
CA LEU A 162 15.74 -0.66 -2.18
C LEU A 162 17.04 -0.14 -1.55
N HIS A 163 16.95 0.84 -0.65
CA HIS A 163 18.09 1.28 0.16
C HIS A 163 18.66 0.14 1.00
N GLN A 164 17.84 -0.59 1.74
CA GLN A 164 18.23 -1.74 2.54
C GLN A 164 18.84 -2.88 1.70
N LYS A 165 18.44 -2.98 0.43
CA LYS A 165 18.99 -3.96 -0.52
C LYS A 165 20.29 -3.50 -1.17
N GLY A 166 20.81 -2.32 -0.80
CA GLY A 166 22.11 -1.82 -1.25
C GLY A 166 22.10 -1.15 -2.63
N VAL A 167 20.94 -0.69 -3.12
CA VAL A 167 20.89 0.12 -4.35
C VAL A 167 21.62 1.44 -4.11
N GLY A 168 22.79 1.60 -4.74
CA GLY A 168 23.70 2.71 -4.43
C GLY A 168 23.25 4.06 -4.96
N ARG A 169 22.52 4.09 -6.08
CA ARG A 169 21.92 5.32 -6.63
C ARG A 169 20.41 5.15 -6.69
N LEU A 170 19.73 5.70 -5.69
CA LEU A 170 18.30 5.61 -5.52
C LEU A 170 17.67 6.99 -5.67
N ILE A 171 16.84 7.15 -6.70
CA ILE A 171 16.27 8.42 -7.09
C ILE A 171 14.77 8.40 -6.79
N ALA A 172 14.31 9.30 -5.93
CA ALA A 172 12.90 9.48 -5.61
C ALA A 172 12.29 10.63 -6.44
N VAL A 173 11.13 10.38 -7.03
CA VAL A 173 10.41 11.37 -7.86
C VAL A 173 9.01 11.59 -7.31
N ASP A 174 8.67 12.83 -6.98
CA ASP A 174 7.30 13.26 -6.61
C ASP A 174 7.13 14.75 -6.92
N LEU A 175 5.90 15.21 -6.95
CA LEU A 175 5.57 16.63 -7.12
C LEU A 175 5.57 17.40 -5.80
N LEU A 176 5.42 16.71 -4.67
CA LEU A 176 5.29 17.30 -3.33
C LEU A 176 6.64 17.31 -2.61
N PRO A 177 7.17 18.51 -2.26
CA PRO A 177 8.48 18.63 -1.62
C PRO A 177 8.58 17.86 -0.30
N GLU A 178 7.55 17.86 0.52
CA GLU A 178 7.51 17.17 1.81
C GLU A 178 7.66 15.65 1.66
N ARG A 179 7.18 15.08 0.56
CA ARG A 179 7.37 13.66 0.25
C ARG A 179 8.80 13.36 -0.17
N LEU A 180 9.43 14.26 -0.89
CA LEU A 180 10.83 14.13 -1.28
C LEU A 180 11.77 14.28 -0.08
N GLU A 181 11.46 15.16 0.86
CA GLU A 181 12.19 15.25 2.13
C GLU A 181 12.09 13.95 2.92
N LEU A 182 10.89 13.35 2.99
CA LEU A 182 10.72 12.06 3.62
C LEU A 182 11.50 10.97 2.88
N SER A 183 11.49 10.97 1.54
CA SER A 183 12.23 9.99 0.74
C SER A 183 13.72 10.01 1.03
N THR A 184 14.30 11.18 1.31
CA THR A 184 15.70 11.29 1.73
C THR A 184 15.93 10.58 3.07
N LYS A 185 15.01 10.71 4.03
CA LYS A 185 15.07 9.99 5.31
C LYS A 185 14.90 8.49 5.13
N MET A 186 14.12 8.07 4.12
CA MET A 186 13.90 6.67 3.76
C MET A 186 15.05 6.07 2.93
N GLY A 187 16.10 6.84 2.62
CA GLY A 187 17.31 6.37 1.97
C GLY A 187 17.49 6.73 0.50
N ALA A 188 16.64 7.61 -0.06
CA ALA A 188 16.88 8.15 -1.40
C ALA A 188 18.18 8.96 -1.43
N THR A 189 19.03 8.70 -2.44
CA THR A 189 20.28 9.42 -2.64
C THR A 189 20.09 10.70 -3.46
N HIS A 190 19.03 10.75 -4.24
CA HIS A 190 18.64 11.90 -5.05
C HIS A 190 17.13 12.07 -5.03
N THR A 191 16.68 13.30 -5.11
CA THR A 191 15.26 13.66 -5.24
C THR A 191 15.05 14.51 -6.46
N VAL A 192 13.98 14.29 -7.20
CA VAL A 192 13.63 15.03 -8.42
C VAL A 192 12.15 15.39 -8.38
N SER A 193 11.84 16.66 -8.67
CA SER A 193 10.47 17.11 -8.88
C SER A 193 10.38 17.78 -10.26
N GLY A 194 9.24 17.62 -10.93
CA GLY A 194 9.00 18.24 -12.22
C GLY A 194 8.04 17.46 -13.10
N ASN A 195 7.81 17.99 -14.30
CA ASN A 195 7.09 17.28 -15.35
C ASN A 195 7.93 16.15 -15.97
N ALA A 196 7.33 15.35 -16.83
CA ALA A 196 8.00 14.18 -17.42
C ALA A 196 9.32 14.52 -18.16
N ALA A 197 9.40 15.65 -18.85
CA ALA A 197 10.61 16.06 -19.58
C ALA A 197 11.71 16.50 -18.62
N GLU A 198 11.37 17.27 -17.59
CA GLU A 198 12.29 17.71 -16.55
C GLU A 198 12.85 16.52 -15.75
N VAL A 199 11.99 15.58 -15.38
CA VAL A 199 12.39 14.34 -14.70
C VAL A 199 13.34 13.53 -15.59
N ALA A 200 13.03 13.33 -16.86
CA ALA A 200 13.89 12.59 -17.78
C ALA A 200 15.28 13.24 -17.91
N ALA A 201 15.36 14.55 -18.10
CA ALA A 201 16.62 15.30 -18.18
C ALA A 201 17.45 15.21 -16.88
N ALA A 202 16.79 15.30 -15.73
CA ALA A 202 17.43 15.15 -14.42
C ALA A 202 18.01 13.73 -14.24
N ILE A 203 17.25 12.70 -14.57
CA ILE A 203 17.71 11.30 -14.50
C ILE A 203 18.90 11.06 -15.44
N GLU A 204 18.85 11.58 -16.67
CA GLU A 204 19.95 11.48 -17.61
C GLU A 204 21.21 12.13 -17.03
N THR A 205 21.09 13.29 -16.43
CA THR A 205 22.20 14.00 -15.78
C THR A 205 22.76 13.20 -14.60
N ILE A 206 21.91 12.76 -13.68
CA ILE A 206 22.29 12.00 -12.47
C ILE A 206 22.99 10.69 -12.86
N THR A 207 22.50 10.00 -13.90
CA THR A 207 23.05 8.73 -14.37
C THR A 207 24.16 8.86 -15.40
N LYS A 208 24.51 10.10 -15.80
CA LYS A 208 25.51 10.40 -16.85
C LYS A 208 25.16 9.71 -18.16
N GLY A 209 23.89 9.77 -18.55
CA GLY A 209 23.37 9.19 -19.80
C GLY A 209 23.16 7.67 -19.78
N LYS A 210 23.44 6.98 -18.66
CA LYS A 210 23.31 5.51 -18.58
C LYS A 210 21.89 5.03 -18.30
N LEU A 211 21.01 5.92 -17.79
CA LEU A 211 19.68 5.61 -17.29
C LEU A 211 19.71 4.65 -16.09
N VAL A 212 18.56 4.07 -15.70
CA VAL A 212 18.47 3.25 -14.48
C VAL A 212 18.32 1.75 -14.80
N ASP A 213 18.78 0.90 -13.86
CA ASP A 213 18.55 -0.55 -13.92
C ASP A 213 17.09 -0.88 -13.67
N LEU A 214 16.45 -0.14 -12.75
CA LEU A 214 15.07 -0.33 -12.31
C LEU A 214 14.31 0.99 -12.29
N ALA A 215 13.17 1.03 -12.94
CA ALA A 215 12.15 2.07 -12.71
C ALA A 215 10.93 1.45 -12.04
N VAL A 216 10.58 1.93 -10.85
CA VAL A 216 9.35 1.56 -10.13
C VAL A 216 8.30 2.61 -10.41
N GLU A 217 7.20 2.20 -11.03
CA GLU A 217 6.02 3.02 -11.25
C GLU A 217 5.01 2.73 -10.12
N ALA A 218 4.84 3.67 -9.16
CA ALA A 218 4.02 3.50 -7.97
C ALA A 218 2.78 4.43 -7.93
N ILE A 219 2.33 4.92 -9.07
CA ILE A 219 1.22 5.88 -9.21
C ILE A 219 0.01 5.23 -9.90
N GLY A 220 0.24 4.43 -10.95
CA GLY A 220 -0.79 3.75 -11.72
C GLY A 220 -1.35 4.57 -12.89
N LYS A 221 -0.61 5.57 -13.40
CA LYS A 221 -1.03 6.40 -14.54
C LYS A 221 -0.27 6.05 -15.82
N GLU A 222 -0.93 6.24 -16.96
CA GLU A 222 -0.36 6.01 -18.28
C GLU A 222 0.89 6.87 -18.54
N GLU A 223 0.83 8.15 -18.14
CA GLU A 223 1.94 9.09 -18.32
C GLU A 223 3.17 8.68 -17.51
N THR A 224 2.98 8.19 -16.28
CA THR A 224 4.08 7.76 -15.41
C THR A 224 4.62 6.38 -15.82
N LEU A 225 3.78 5.49 -16.35
CA LEU A 225 4.21 4.23 -16.94
C LEU A 225 5.12 4.47 -18.16
N ASN A 226 4.71 5.37 -19.05
CA ASN A 226 5.51 5.75 -20.23
C ASN A 226 6.79 6.48 -19.86
N LEU A 227 6.75 7.33 -18.83
CA LEU A 227 7.96 7.95 -18.29
C LEU A 227 8.92 6.88 -17.75
N ALA A 228 8.43 5.95 -16.91
CA ALA A 228 9.23 4.85 -16.37
C ALA A 228 9.90 4.03 -17.49
N ALA A 229 9.18 3.72 -18.57
CA ALA A 229 9.71 2.99 -19.71
C ALA A 229 10.89 3.71 -20.42
N LYS A 230 10.85 5.04 -20.44
CA LYS A 230 11.93 5.87 -21.02
C LYS A 230 13.17 5.99 -20.12
N LEU A 231 13.00 5.80 -18.81
CA LEU A 231 14.06 5.97 -17.82
C LEU A 231 14.91 4.71 -17.64
N VAL A 232 14.43 3.53 -18.06
CA VAL A 232 15.19 2.29 -17.96
C VAL A 232 16.25 2.19 -19.07
N ARG A 233 17.45 1.76 -18.68
CA ARG A 233 18.52 1.46 -19.65
C ARG A 233 18.18 0.25 -20.50
N ARG A 234 18.98 -0.02 -21.52
CA ARG A 234 18.91 -1.27 -22.28
C ARG A 234 19.04 -2.47 -21.32
N ASN A 235 18.17 -3.48 -21.48
CA ASN A 235 18.02 -4.63 -20.58
C ASN A 235 17.62 -4.23 -19.15
N GLY A 236 17.08 -3.02 -18.94
CA GLY A 236 16.58 -2.57 -17.65
C GLY A 236 15.18 -3.08 -17.37
N THR A 237 14.74 -2.90 -16.13
CA THR A 237 13.45 -3.39 -15.65
C THR A 237 12.52 -2.23 -15.31
N LEU A 238 11.29 -2.29 -15.82
CA LEU A 238 10.16 -1.48 -15.40
C LEU A 238 9.26 -2.32 -14.50
N LEU A 239 9.13 -1.96 -13.24
CA LEU A 239 8.15 -2.52 -12.33
C LEU A 239 6.89 -1.65 -12.34
N ALA A 240 5.81 -2.14 -12.94
CA ALA A 240 4.49 -1.53 -12.88
C ALA A 240 3.80 -2.02 -11.61
N PHE A 241 3.74 -1.17 -10.59
CA PHE A 241 3.18 -1.48 -9.27
C PHE A 241 1.93 -0.67 -8.95
N GLY A 242 1.84 0.57 -9.40
CA GLY A 242 0.66 1.40 -9.21
C GLY A 242 -0.58 0.74 -9.80
N LEU A 243 -1.70 0.78 -9.06
CA LEU A 243 -2.97 0.21 -9.56
C LEU A 243 -3.42 0.97 -10.81
N PRO A 244 -3.70 0.27 -11.92
CA PRO A 244 -4.08 0.93 -13.17
C PRO A 244 -5.44 1.61 -13.04
N HIS A 245 -5.53 2.84 -13.51
CA HIS A 245 -6.76 3.66 -13.51
C HIS A 245 -7.66 3.41 -14.72
N LYS A 246 -7.16 2.71 -15.75
CA LYS A 246 -7.88 2.38 -16.99
C LYS A 246 -7.62 0.92 -17.36
N TYR A 247 -8.50 0.34 -18.18
CA TYR A 247 -8.31 -0.99 -18.76
C TYR A 247 -7.20 -1.03 -19.82
N ASN A 248 -7.09 0.00 -20.63
CA ASN A 248 -6.10 0.08 -21.70
C ASN A 248 -5.24 1.32 -21.50
N TYR A 249 -3.93 1.15 -21.69
CA TYR A 249 -2.94 2.22 -21.73
C TYR A 249 -2.27 2.26 -23.08
N ASP A 250 -2.08 3.46 -23.62
CA ASP A 250 -1.16 3.67 -24.71
C ASP A 250 0.26 3.56 -24.15
N PHE A 251 1.02 2.60 -24.65
CA PHE A 251 2.36 2.32 -24.17
C PHE A 251 3.38 2.53 -25.30
N ALA A 252 4.48 3.25 -25.02
CA ALA A 252 5.57 3.50 -25.95
C ALA A 252 6.37 2.22 -26.22
N PHE A 253 5.67 1.20 -26.77
CA PHE A 253 6.19 -0.16 -26.94
C PHE A 253 7.38 -0.22 -27.87
N HIS A 254 7.41 0.61 -28.94
CA HIS A 254 8.51 0.62 -29.91
C HIS A 254 9.87 0.84 -29.21
N ASP A 255 10.01 1.93 -28.45
CA ASP A 255 11.28 2.27 -27.81
C ASP A 255 11.64 1.26 -26.72
N PHE A 256 10.64 0.78 -25.95
CA PHE A 256 10.81 -0.22 -24.92
C PHE A 256 11.29 -1.57 -25.50
N PHE A 257 10.74 -1.96 -26.66
CA PHE A 257 11.17 -3.17 -27.39
C PHE A 257 12.62 -3.08 -27.85
N TRP A 258 13.03 -1.95 -28.46
CA TRP A 258 14.40 -1.76 -28.92
C TRP A 258 15.42 -1.65 -27.79
N ASN A 259 14.98 -1.26 -26.61
CA ASN A 259 15.78 -1.30 -25.39
C ASN A 259 15.83 -2.69 -24.73
N GLU A 260 15.18 -3.70 -25.30
CA GLU A 260 15.08 -5.04 -24.69
C GLU A 260 14.61 -4.96 -23.22
N GLY A 261 13.64 -4.06 -22.95
CA GLY A 261 13.15 -3.78 -21.59
C GLY A 261 12.35 -4.95 -21.03
N GLN A 262 12.42 -5.13 -19.72
CA GLN A 262 11.60 -6.10 -18.97
C GLN A 262 10.46 -5.37 -18.26
N LEU A 263 9.21 -5.76 -18.50
CA LEU A 263 8.05 -5.27 -17.77
C LEU A 263 7.60 -6.32 -16.78
N ILE A 264 7.61 -5.94 -15.50
CA ILE A 264 7.15 -6.78 -14.39
C ILE A 264 5.92 -6.13 -13.75
N CYS A 265 4.86 -6.91 -13.56
CA CYS A 265 3.70 -6.54 -12.76
C CYS A 265 3.69 -7.32 -11.45
N SER A 266 3.22 -6.70 -10.38
CA SER A 266 3.16 -7.36 -9.07
C SER A 266 1.83 -7.12 -8.40
N LEU A 267 1.18 -8.24 -8.03
CA LEU A 267 -0.07 -8.27 -7.28
C LEU A 267 -0.14 -9.57 -6.47
N GLY A 268 -0.88 -9.58 -5.36
CA GLY A 268 -1.17 -10.77 -4.59
C GLY A 268 0.00 -11.26 -3.73
N PRO A 269 0.43 -10.51 -2.70
CA PRO A 269 1.43 -10.96 -1.74
C PRO A 269 0.96 -12.22 -1.00
N THR A 270 1.90 -13.02 -0.56
CA THR A 270 1.66 -14.20 0.26
C THR A 270 1.84 -13.90 1.75
N VAL A 271 1.39 -14.80 2.62
CA VAL A 271 1.63 -14.71 4.06
C VAL A 271 3.13 -14.65 4.39
N ASP A 272 3.98 -15.33 3.61
CA ASP A 272 5.43 -15.28 3.80
C ASP A 272 6.04 -13.92 3.47
N ASP A 273 5.46 -13.17 2.54
CA ASP A 273 5.86 -11.79 2.27
C ASP A 273 5.51 -10.88 3.44
N PHE A 274 4.36 -11.11 4.09
CA PHE A 274 3.97 -10.37 5.29
C PHE A 274 4.87 -10.72 6.50
N ARG A 275 5.26 -11.99 6.68
CA ARG A 275 6.22 -12.38 7.73
C ARG A 275 7.54 -11.64 7.58
N VAL A 276 8.09 -11.60 6.36
CA VAL A 276 9.31 -10.83 6.08
C VAL A 276 9.12 -9.34 6.37
N ALA A 277 7.98 -8.76 6.01
CA ALA A 277 7.69 -7.36 6.30
C ALA A 277 7.59 -7.08 7.80
N VAL A 278 6.93 -7.97 8.57
CA VAL A 278 6.88 -7.90 10.04
C VAL A 278 8.28 -7.93 10.62
N ASP A 279 9.13 -8.85 10.16
CA ASP A 279 10.52 -8.96 10.65
C ASP A 279 11.34 -7.70 10.34
N LEU A 280 11.19 -7.12 9.14
CA LEU A 280 11.88 -5.89 8.74
C LEU A 280 11.51 -4.70 9.63
N ILE A 281 10.23 -4.58 10.01
CA ILE A 281 9.75 -3.49 10.88
C ILE A 281 10.11 -3.78 12.34
N SER A 282 9.79 -4.96 12.84
CA SER A 282 9.96 -5.29 14.27
C SER A 282 11.43 -5.32 14.72
N ASN A 283 12.36 -5.66 13.82
CA ASN A 283 13.79 -5.62 14.07
C ASN A 283 14.43 -4.24 13.77
N GLY A 284 13.64 -3.23 13.43
CA GLY A 284 14.13 -1.88 13.14
C GLY A 284 14.99 -1.76 11.87
N VAL A 285 14.89 -2.74 10.95
CA VAL A 285 15.60 -2.71 9.66
C VAL A 285 15.00 -1.64 8.74
N ILE A 286 13.67 -1.51 8.76
CA ILE A 286 12.94 -0.44 8.09
C ILE A 286 12.15 0.32 9.16
N ASP A 287 12.47 1.60 9.35
CA ASP A 287 11.71 2.51 10.21
C ASP A 287 10.50 3.04 9.43
N VAL A 288 9.32 2.66 9.86
CA VAL A 288 8.05 3.08 9.27
C VAL A 288 7.34 4.18 10.06
N ALA A 289 7.87 4.58 11.21
CA ALA A 289 7.27 5.61 12.06
C ALA A 289 7.02 6.92 11.31
N PRO A 290 7.94 7.42 10.45
CA PRO A 290 7.71 8.66 9.70
C PRO A 290 6.60 8.56 8.65
N LEU A 291 6.15 7.34 8.29
CA LEU A 291 5.06 7.15 7.33
C LEU A 291 3.69 7.34 7.96
N VAL A 292 3.53 7.02 9.24
CA VAL A 292 2.25 7.14 9.96
C VAL A 292 2.08 8.59 10.39
N THR A 293 1.47 9.39 9.54
CA THR A 293 1.36 10.84 9.75
C THR A 293 0.11 11.24 10.55
N HIS A 294 -0.97 10.45 10.47
CA HIS A 294 -2.25 10.78 11.10
C HIS A 294 -2.89 9.57 11.75
N THR A 295 -3.48 9.79 12.92
CA THR A 295 -4.21 8.77 13.68
C THR A 295 -5.58 9.32 14.05
N PHE A 296 -6.62 8.54 13.77
CA PHE A 296 -8.01 8.84 14.14
C PHE A 296 -8.64 7.66 14.86
N PRO A 297 -9.56 7.86 15.80
CA PRO A 297 -10.40 6.79 16.27
C PRO A 297 -11.33 6.30 15.13
N LEU A 298 -11.70 5.02 15.14
CA LEU A 298 -12.56 4.41 14.12
C LEU A 298 -13.88 5.18 13.94
N SER A 299 -14.44 5.73 15.01
CA SER A 299 -15.65 6.58 14.98
C SER A 299 -15.50 7.84 14.12
N ARG A 300 -14.27 8.30 13.87
CA ARG A 300 -13.96 9.44 12.99
C ARG A 300 -13.46 9.01 11.60
N ALA A 301 -13.81 7.82 11.14
CA ALA A 301 -13.40 7.30 9.84
C ALA A 301 -13.77 8.25 8.67
N GLN A 302 -14.93 8.93 8.73
CA GLN A 302 -15.34 9.92 7.73
C GLN A 302 -14.27 11.04 7.55
N GLU A 303 -13.76 11.57 8.65
CA GLU A 303 -12.74 12.63 8.62
C GLU A 303 -11.40 12.11 8.09
N ALA A 304 -10.99 10.93 8.57
CA ALA A 304 -9.77 10.26 8.15
C ALA A 304 -9.75 9.98 6.63
N PHE A 305 -10.83 9.46 6.09
CA PHE A 305 -10.96 9.22 4.65
C PHE A 305 -11.00 10.53 3.85
N THR A 306 -11.63 11.58 4.38
CA THR A 306 -11.66 12.89 3.72
C THR A 306 -10.24 13.48 3.63
N LEU A 307 -9.50 13.52 4.75
CA LEU A 307 -8.11 13.98 4.79
C LEU A 307 -7.23 13.21 3.79
N PHE A 308 -7.34 11.89 3.78
CA PHE A 308 -6.55 11.03 2.90
C PHE A 308 -6.88 11.24 1.42
N ALA A 309 -8.16 11.41 1.09
CA ALA A 309 -8.62 11.68 -0.27
C ALA A 309 -8.18 13.05 -0.79
N ASP A 310 -8.19 14.06 0.08
CA ASP A 310 -7.79 15.43 -0.26
C ASP A 310 -6.26 15.61 -0.33
N ARG A 311 -5.50 14.62 0.14
CA ARG A 311 -4.02 14.70 0.23
C ARG A 311 -3.54 15.96 0.93
N SER A 312 -4.29 16.42 1.91
CA SER A 312 -4.01 17.63 2.68
C SER A 312 -3.14 17.34 3.89
N ASP A 313 -2.62 18.40 4.53
CA ASP A 313 -1.87 18.32 5.78
C ASP A 313 -0.66 17.38 5.77
N GLY A 314 0.03 17.28 4.62
CA GLY A 314 1.21 16.40 4.48
C GLY A 314 0.92 14.90 4.66
N VAL A 315 -0.32 14.47 4.44
CA VAL A 315 -0.73 13.08 4.67
C VAL A 315 0.06 12.08 3.82
N ILE A 316 0.63 11.09 4.50
CA ILE A 316 1.25 9.90 3.88
C ILE A 316 0.40 8.68 4.22
N LYS A 317 0.30 8.30 5.49
CA LYS A 317 -0.45 7.15 5.96
C LYS A 317 -1.38 7.56 7.10
N VAL A 318 -2.65 7.20 6.98
CA VAL A 318 -3.66 7.42 8.02
C VAL A 318 -4.00 6.09 8.65
N VAL A 319 -3.98 6.04 9.98
CA VAL A 319 -4.40 4.88 10.75
C VAL A 319 -5.68 5.18 11.52
N LEU A 320 -6.53 4.18 11.64
CA LEU A 320 -7.76 4.17 12.43
C LEU A 320 -7.56 3.25 13.63
N THR A 321 -7.71 3.76 14.84
CA THR A 321 -7.59 2.98 16.07
C THR A 321 -8.95 2.57 16.59
N ALA A 322 -9.07 1.33 17.10
CA ALA A 322 -10.24 0.98 17.88
C ALA A 322 -10.34 1.89 19.12
N GLU A 323 -11.56 2.28 19.49
CA GLU A 323 -11.82 2.91 20.77
C GLU A 323 -11.64 1.84 21.86
N GLY A 324 -10.87 2.17 22.90
CA GLY A 324 -10.51 1.26 23.98
C GLY A 324 -11.72 0.92 24.89
#